data_4c1170c591afdbd464724bb3cfeb3073
#
_entry.id   4c1170c591afdbd464724bb3cfeb3073
#
_cell.length_a   1.000
_cell.length_b   1.000
_cell.length_c   1.000
_cell.angle_alpha   90.00
_cell.angle_beta   90.00
_cell.angle_gamma   90.00
#
_symmetry.space_group_name_H-M   'P 1'
#
loop_
_entity.id
_entity.type
_entity.pdbx_description
1 polymer ?
#
loop_
_entity_poly.entity_id
_entity_poly.type
_entity_poly.pdbx_seq_one_letter_code
_entity_poly.pdbx_strand_id
1 'polypeptide(L)'
;MGDKRQIKGRDILSDLRSRMADSELQLKYKLSIKALLTVFKQLMACKSISHSELYEISSSYRDRVDHITRRRHPRADLAVRVPIYDMGSGAIGLLRDISETGVRVAGIETRVGQPKTFQIPIDMFMQAEPLLIIAESKWVELKERRQKYFVAGFEIIDLPVNDRNTLRNFMSVLLLNESGEWQTIG
;
A
#
# COMPACT_ATOMS: atom_id res chain seq x y z
N MET A 1 21.35 -7.90 -28.70
CA MET A 1 21.55 -6.82 -27.72
C MET A 1 20.45 -5.79 -27.98
N GLY A 2 19.42 -5.77 -27.13
CA GLY A 2 18.29 -4.83 -27.31
C GLY A 2 18.70 -3.44 -26.80
N ASP A 3 18.61 -2.48 -27.69
CA ASP A 3 18.82 -1.07 -27.42
C ASP A 3 17.86 -0.61 -26.32
N LYS A 4 18.38 -0.38 -25.11
CA LYS A 4 17.61 0.21 -24.00
C LYS A 4 17.41 1.69 -24.36
N ARG A 5 16.38 1.98 -25.15
CA ARG A 5 15.94 3.36 -25.35
C ARG A 5 15.66 3.99 -23.98
N GLN A 6 16.52 4.91 -23.60
CA GLN A 6 16.34 5.68 -22.37
C GLN A 6 15.11 6.58 -22.54
N ILE A 7 14.01 6.20 -21.91
CA ILE A 7 12.75 6.97 -21.95
C ILE A 7 13.00 8.26 -21.16
N LYS A 8 12.90 9.40 -21.81
CA LYS A 8 13.03 10.69 -21.14
C LYS A 8 11.68 11.12 -20.58
N GLY A 9 11.62 11.39 -19.29
CA GLY A 9 10.37 11.87 -18.62
C GLY A 9 9.79 13.12 -19.29
N ARG A 10 10.64 13.93 -19.94
CA ARG A 10 10.24 15.12 -20.70
C ARG A 10 9.37 14.78 -21.91
N ASP A 11 9.63 13.68 -22.58
CA ASP A 11 8.86 13.25 -23.76
C ASP A 11 7.47 12.76 -23.34
N ILE A 12 7.40 11.98 -22.24
CA ILE A 12 6.12 11.55 -21.65
C ILE A 12 5.29 12.76 -21.19
N LEU A 13 5.93 13.75 -20.58
CA LEU A 13 5.25 14.96 -20.12
C LEU A 13 4.69 15.77 -21.31
N SER A 14 5.43 15.88 -22.42
CA SER A 14 4.98 16.56 -23.63
C SER A 14 3.75 15.87 -24.22
N ASP A 15 3.80 14.54 -24.37
CA ASP A 15 2.68 13.76 -24.88
C ASP A 15 1.45 13.84 -23.96
N LEU A 16 1.67 13.80 -22.66
CA LEU A 16 0.60 13.92 -21.67
C LEU A 16 -0.11 15.30 -21.78
N ARG A 17 0.66 16.38 -21.91
CA ARG A 17 0.12 17.74 -22.14
C ARG A 17 -0.58 17.88 -23.47
N SER A 18 -0.20 17.09 -24.48
CA SER A 18 -0.90 16.99 -25.76
C SER A 18 -2.18 16.15 -25.69
N ARG A 19 -2.64 15.77 -24.47
CA ARG A 19 -3.84 14.97 -24.23
C ARG A 19 -3.78 13.54 -24.78
N MET A 20 -2.57 12.98 -24.95
CA MET A 20 -2.40 11.57 -25.28
C MET A 20 -2.95 10.71 -24.14
N ALA A 21 -3.81 9.75 -24.45
CA ALA A 21 -4.42 8.88 -23.44
C ALA A 21 -3.37 7.99 -22.73
N ASP A 22 -3.60 7.65 -21.48
CA ASP A 22 -2.67 6.81 -20.70
C ASP A 22 -2.40 5.45 -21.35
N SER A 23 -3.41 4.87 -22.01
CA SER A 23 -3.25 3.62 -22.78
C SER A 23 -2.32 3.80 -23.98
N GLU A 24 -2.37 4.93 -24.66
CA GLU A 24 -1.47 5.26 -25.79
C GLU A 24 -0.04 5.51 -25.29
N LEU A 25 0.13 6.18 -24.13
CA LEU A 25 1.43 6.35 -23.49
C LEU A 25 2.03 4.99 -23.12
N GLN A 26 1.22 4.07 -22.55
CA GLN A 26 1.67 2.71 -22.24
C GLN A 26 2.15 1.97 -23.48
N LEU A 27 1.43 2.05 -24.58
CA LEU A 27 1.80 1.43 -25.85
C LEU A 27 3.05 2.07 -26.46
N LYS A 28 3.08 3.40 -26.57
CA LYS A 28 4.18 4.16 -27.17
C LYS A 28 5.51 3.92 -26.45
N TYR A 29 5.48 3.94 -25.14
CA TYR A 29 6.68 3.80 -24.28
C TYR A 29 6.89 2.39 -23.74
N LYS A 30 6.02 1.42 -24.11
CA LYS A 30 6.05 0.03 -23.61
C LYS A 30 6.07 -0.05 -22.08
N LEU A 31 5.28 0.77 -21.43
CA LEU A 31 5.17 0.85 -19.99
C LEU A 31 3.94 0.09 -19.48
N SER A 32 4.10 -0.61 -18.36
CA SER A 32 2.94 -1.05 -17.58
C SER A 32 2.30 0.16 -16.88
N ILE A 33 1.02 0.03 -16.48
CA ILE A 33 0.34 1.07 -15.70
C ILE A 33 1.12 1.44 -14.42
N LYS A 34 1.72 0.46 -13.76
CA LYS A 34 2.54 0.67 -12.56
C LYS A 34 3.80 1.49 -12.87
N ALA A 35 4.46 1.21 -14.00
CA ALA A 35 5.63 1.96 -14.45
C ALA A 35 5.26 3.41 -14.84
N LEU A 36 4.13 3.61 -15.53
CA LEU A 36 3.63 4.93 -15.88
C LEU A 36 3.34 5.78 -14.62
N LEU A 37 2.65 5.20 -13.63
CA LEU A 37 2.39 5.87 -12.34
C LEU A 37 3.69 6.20 -11.58
N THR A 38 4.73 5.38 -11.72
CA THR A 38 6.06 5.67 -11.14
C THR A 38 6.70 6.89 -11.83
N VAL A 39 6.60 6.98 -13.17
CA VAL A 39 7.06 8.17 -13.91
C VAL A 39 6.30 9.42 -13.46
N PHE A 40 4.99 9.34 -13.28
CA PHE A 40 4.19 10.47 -12.78
C PHE A 40 4.66 10.94 -11.40
N LYS A 41 4.96 10.02 -10.48
CA LYS A 41 5.54 10.35 -9.18
C LYS A 41 6.88 11.11 -9.31
N GLN A 42 7.75 10.64 -10.20
CA GLN A 42 9.03 11.30 -10.45
C GLN A 42 8.86 12.71 -11.05
N LEU A 43 7.95 12.88 -12.01
CA LEU A 43 7.65 14.17 -12.61
C LEU A 43 7.09 15.18 -11.59
N MET A 44 6.26 14.73 -10.65
CA MET A 44 5.79 15.54 -9.53
C MET A 44 6.92 15.87 -8.55
N ALA A 45 7.77 14.91 -8.20
CA ALA A 45 8.91 15.13 -7.31
C ALA A 45 9.90 16.16 -7.86
N CYS A 46 10.12 16.14 -9.20
CA CYS A 46 10.93 17.15 -9.90
C CYS A 46 10.17 18.47 -10.16
N LYS A 47 8.95 18.64 -9.64
CA LYS A 47 8.08 19.80 -9.87
C LYS A 47 7.83 20.13 -11.35
N SER A 48 7.95 19.14 -12.23
CA SER A 48 7.72 19.29 -13.68
C SER A 48 6.23 19.29 -14.04
N ILE A 49 5.39 18.74 -13.18
CA ILE A 49 3.93 18.72 -13.27
C ILE A 49 3.33 18.84 -11.86
N SER A 50 2.22 19.54 -11.73
CA SER A 50 1.49 19.61 -10.46
C SER A 50 0.51 18.46 -10.29
N HIS A 51 0.10 18.20 -9.03
CA HIS A 51 -0.93 17.19 -8.73
C HIS A 51 -2.24 17.51 -9.44
N SER A 52 -2.69 18.76 -9.43
CA SER A 52 -3.94 19.19 -10.07
C SER A 52 -3.88 19.02 -11.59
N GLU A 53 -2.78 19.43 -12.22
CA GLU A 53 -2.58 19.26 -13.67
C GLU A 53 -2.64 17.77 -14.04
N LEU A 54 -1.93 16.91 -13.31
CA LEU A 54 -1.91 15.47 -13.58
C LEU A 54 -3.28 14.82 -13.36
N TYR A 55 -4.02 15.25 -12.36
CA TYR A 55 -5.38 14.78 -12.08
C TYR A 55 -6.35 15.10 -13.23
N GLU A 56 -6.19 16.26 -13.88
CA GLU A 56 -7.03 16.66 -15.00
C GLU A 56 -6.74 15.91 -16.29
N ILE A 57 -5.47 15.58 -16.55
CA ILE A 57 -5.04 15.06 -17.86
C ILE A 57 -4.83 13.55 -17.92
N SER A 58 -4.65 12.87 -16.78
CA SER A 58 -4.45 11.42 -16.70
C SER A 58 -5.63 10.72 -16.04
N SER A 59 -6.30 9.84 -16.76
CA SER A 59 -7.38 9.01 -16.22
C SER A 59 -6.88 8.01 -15.18
N SER A 60 -5.78 7.34 -15.46
CA SER A 60 -5.19 6.34 -14.55
C SER A 60 -4.72 6.95 -13.22
N TYR A 61 -4.22 8.20 -13.28
CA TYR A 61 -3.87 8.92 -12.06
C TYR A 61 -5.10 9.35 -11.29
N ARG A 62 -6.10 9.87 -11.96
CA ARG A 62 -7.40 10.25 -11.39
C ARG A 62 -8.06 9.06 -10.70
N ASP A 63 -8.21 7.93 -11.40
CA ASP A 63 -8.81 6.71 -10.86
C ASP A 63 -8.08 6.24 -9.60
N ARG A 64 -6.74 6.34 -9.58
CA ARG A 64 -5.95 6.00 -8.40
C ARG A 64 -6.18 6.97 -7.24
N VAL A 65 -6.22 8.27 -7.50
CA VAL A 65 -6.49 9.31 -6.48
C VAL A 65 -7.91 9.13 -5.94
N ASP A 66 -8.90 8.96 -6.82
CA ASP A 66 -10.29 8.76 -6.42
C ASP A 66 -10.46 7.47 -5.62
N HIS A 67 -9.76 6.40 -6.01
CA HIS A 67 -9.77 5.15 -5.25
C HIS A 67 -9.17 5.31 -3.85
N ILE A 68 -8.12 6.14 -3.70
CA ILE A 68 -7.50 6.45 -2.41
C ILE A 68 -8.41 7.37 -1.59
N THR A 69 -8.99 8.40 -2.20
CA THR A 69 -9.85 9.39 -1.52
C THR A 69 -11.23 8.86 -1.16
N ARG A 70 -11.79 7.91 -1.92
CA ARG A 70 -13.03 7.20 -1.56
C ARG A 70 -12.88 6.33 -0.32
N ARG A 71 -11.67 5.95 0.05
CA ARG A 71 -11.42 5.28 1.32
C ARG A 71 -11.40 6.32 2.44
N ARG A 72 -12.28 6.15 3.42
CA ARG A 72 -12.29 7.01 4.63
C ARG A 72 -10.94 7.08 5.33
N HIS A 73 -10.13 6.01 5.18
CA HIS A 73 -8.82 5.89 5.80
C HIS A 73 -7.80 5.36 4.77
N PRO A 74 -6.70 6.09 4.51
CA PRO A 74 -5.63 5.62 3.65
C PRO A 74 -5.01 4.35 4.24
N ARG A 75 -4.52 3.46 3.38
CA ARG A 75 -3.78 2.26 3.79
C ARG A 75 -2.30 2.45 3.50
N ALA A 76 -1.46 2.10 4.48
CA ALA A 76 -0.04 1.93 4.26
C ALA A 76 0.19 0.51 3.69
N ASP A 77 0.63 0.42 2.43
CA ASP A 77 1.18 -0.83 1.88
C ASP A 77 2.57 -1.05 2.50
N LEU A 78 2.80 -2.23 3.05
CA LEU A 78 4.03 -2.47 3.80
C LEU A 78 5.16 -2.92 2.88
N ALA A 79 6.22 -2.12 2.78
CA ALA A 79 7.49 -2.51 2.18
C ALA A 79 8.26 -3.50 3.08
N VAL A 80 8.03 -3.45 4.39
CA VAL A 80 8.65 -4.33 5.40
C VAL A 80 7.73 -5.50 5.74
N ARG A 81 8.34 -6.64 6.10
CA ARG A 81 7.60 -7.80 6.55
C ARG A 81 7.28 -7.65 8.04
N VAL A 82 6.03 -7.36 8.35
CA VAL A 82 5.53 -7.30 9.74
C VAL A 82 4.78 -8.58 10.04
N PRO A 83 5.22 -9.40 11.01
CA PRO A 83 4.48 -10.56 11.46
C PRO A 83 3.18 -10.12 12.16
N ILE A 84 2.16 -10.96 12.08
CA ILE A 84 0.90 -10.78 12.80
C ILE A 84 0.50 -12.15 13.39
N TYR A 85 0.11 -12.16 14.64
CA TYR A 85 -0.22 -13.37 15.38
C TYR A 85 -1.71 -13.46 15.61
N ASP A 86 -2.33 -14.55 15.19
CA ASP A 86 -3.71 -14.88 15.55
C ASP A 86 -3.72 -15.50 16.95
N MET A 87 -4.18 -14.77 17.95
CA MET A 87 -4.18 -15.19 19.35
C MET A 87 -5.12 -16.36 19.62
N GLY A 88 -6.12 -16.58 18.76
CA GLY A 88 -7.07 -17.67 18.90
C GLY A 88 -6.54 -19.00 18.40
N SER A 89 -5.82 -19.03 17.27
CA SER A 89 -5.27 -20.25 16.68
C SER A 89 -3.77 -20.44 16.89
N GLY A 90 -3.06 -19.42 17.35
CA GLY A 90 -1.60 -19.40 17.41
C GLY A 90 -0.91 -19.30 16.02
N ALA A 91 -1.68 -19.12 14.96
CA ALA A 91 -1.12 -19.00 13.62
C ALA A 91 -0.37 -17.68 13.44
N ILE A 92 0.72 -17.74 12.67
CA ILE A 92 1.53 -16.57 12.32
C ILE A 92 1.30 -16.24 10.86
N GLY A 93 0.95 -15.00 10.57
CA GLY A 93 0.81 -14.46 9.23
C GLY A 93 1.70 -13.26 8.99
N LEU A 94 1.51 -12.65 7.84
CA LEU A 94 2.18 -11.42 7.43
C LEU A 94 1.15 -10.33 7.20
N LEU A 95 1.32 -9.21 7.86
CA LEU A 95 0.58 -7.98 7.58
C LEU A 95 0.97 -7.46 6.20
N ARG A 96 0.00 -7.17 5.36
CA ARG A 96 0.20 -6.70 3.98
C ARG A 96 -0.10 -5.22 3.83
N ASP A 97 -1.15 -4.77 4.45
CA ASP A 97 -1.47 -3.36 4.63
C ASP A 97 -2.26 -3.14 5.92
N ILE A 98 -2.26 -1.92 6.39
CA ILE A 98 -2.93 -1.49 7.61
C ILE A 98 -3.53 -0.09 7.42
N SER A 99 -4.68 0.13 8.03
CA SER A 99 -5.36 1.42 8.12
C SER A 99 -6.01 1.55 9.50
N GLU A 100 -6.56 2.70 9.82
CA GLU A 100 -7.28 2.90 11.08
C GLU A 100 -8.51 1.98 11.25
N THR A 101 -9.04 1.44 10.15
CA THR A 101 -10.27 0.64 10.16
C THR A 101 -10.09 -0.79 9.67
N GLY A 102 -8.89 -1.19 9.27
CA GLY A 102 -8.72 -2.54 8.76
C GLY A 102 -7.30 -2.93 8.44
N VAL A 103 -7.11 -4.23 8.35
CA VAL A 103 -5.83 -4.86 8.01
C VAL A 103 -6.01 -5.89 6.90
N ARG A 104 -4.97 -6.07 6.09
CA ARG A 104 -4.88 -7.18 5.14
C ARG A 104 -3.76 -8.10 5.59
N VAL A 105 -4.09 -9.37 5.74
CA VAL A 105 -3.21 -10.40 6.29
C VAL A 105 -3.03 -11.53 5.29
N ALA A 106 -1.82 -12.07 5.20
CA ALA A 106 -1.52 -13.26 4.42
C ALA A 106 -1.00 -14.38 5.33
N GLY A 107 -1.35 -15.63 5.01
CA GLY A 107 -0.85 -16.82 5.71
C GLY A 107 -1.71 -17.30 6.88
N ILE A 108 -2.80 -16.62 7.21
CA ILE A 108 -3.74 -17.06 8.26
C ILE A 108 -5.02 -17.54 7.61
N GLU A 109 -5.42 -18.75 7.92
CA GLU A 109 -6.69 -19.33 7.48
C GLU A 109 -7.86 -18.69 8.21
N THR A 110 -8.89 -18.32 7.46
CA THR A 110 -10.11 -17.72 8.00
C THR A 110 -11.27 -17.88 7.03
N ARG A 111 -12.48 -17.54 7.50
CA ARG A 111 -13.71 -17.47 6.70
C ARG A 111 -14.32 -16.07 6.83
N VAL A 112 -15.05 -15.65 5.80
CA VAL A 112 -15.77 -14.37 5.84
C VAL A 112 -16.71 -14.32 7.05
N GLY A 113 -16.74 -13.20 7.75
CA GLY A 113 -17.51 -12.99 8.99
C GLY A 113 -16.85 -13.54 10.25
N GLN A 114 -15.70 -14.21 10.15
CA GLN A 114 -15.02 -14.76 11.33
C GLN A 114 -14.26 -13.66 12.08
N PRO A 115 -14.55 -13.43 13.37
CA PRO A 115 -13.75 -12.53 14.19
C PRO A 115 -12.44 -13.21 14.60
N LYS A 116 -11.38 -12.41 14.68
CA LYS A 116 -10.06 -12.82 15.15
C LYS A 116 -9.45 -11.75 16.02
N THR A 117 -8.68 -12.19 17.03
CA THR A 117 -7.85 -11.30 17.84
C THR A 117 -6.42 -11.39 17.34
N PHE A 118 -5.90 -10.28 16.86
CA PHE A 118 -4.54 -10.20 16.35
C PHE A 118 -3.63 -9.42 17.28
N GLN A 119 -2.41 -9.92 17.43
CA GLN A 119 -1.30 -9.20 18.02
C GLN A 119 -0.29 -8.82 16.94
N ILE A 120 0.07 -7.54 16.89
CA ILE A 120 1.08 -7.00 15.97
C ILE A 120 2.26 -6.53 16.81
N PRO A 121 3.45 -7.16 16.70
CA PRO A 121 4.65 -6.73 17.40
C PRO A 121 5.18 -5.46 16.73
N ILE A 122 5.06 -4.33 17.39
CA ILE A 122 5.49 -3.03 16.90
C ILE A 122 6.76 -2.51 17.60
N ASP A 123 7.26 -3.25 18.58
CA ASP A 123 8.47 -2.97 19.35
C ASP A 123 9.72 -2.85 18.48
N MET A 124 9.79 -3.58 17.36
CA MET A 124 10.88 -3.47 16.39
C MET A 124 10.86 -2.18 15.55
N PHE A 125 9.78 -1.40 15.62
CA PHE A 125 9.59 -0.15 14.88
C PHE A 125 9.52 1.07 15.78
N MET A 126 9.05 0.88 17.00
CA MET A 126 8.86 1.94 17.99
C MET A 126 8.84 1.34 19.40
N GLN A 127 9.26 2.12 20.40
CA GLN A 127 9.20 1.69 21.80
C GLN A 127 7.75 1.73 22.30
N ALA A 128 7.01 0.65 22.03
CA ALA A 128 5.62 0.50 22.46
C ALA A 128 5.28 -0.98 22.66
N GLU A 129 4.28 -1.23 23.48
CA GLU A 129 3.69 -2.56 23.64
C GLU A 129 3.08 -3.08 22.33
N PRO A 130 3.02 -4.40 22.12
CA PRO A 130 2.37 -4.98 20.95
C PRO A 130 0.93 -4.48 20.81
N LEU A 131 0.54 -4.14 19.58
CA LEU A 131 -0.80 -3.68 19.29
C LEU A 131 -1.77 -4.88 19.25
N LEU A 132 -2.83 -4.83 20.06
CA LEU A 132 -3.91 -5.81 20.05
C LEU A 132 -5.11 -5.24 19.31
N ILE A 133 -5.62 -5.98 18.31
CA ILE A 133 -6.80 -5.61 17.55
C ILE A 133 -7.77 -6.77 17.48
N ILE A 134 -9.07 -6.49 17.59
CA ILE A 134 -10.14 -7.44 17.26
C ILE A 134 -10.69 -7.03 15.90
N ALA A 135 -10.68 -7.97 14.96
CA ALA A 135 -11.07 -7.68 13.59
C ALA A 135 -11.87 -8.83 12.96
N GLU A 136 -12.83 -8.48 12.13
CA GLU A 136 -13.70 -9.42 11.43
C GLU A 136 -13.30 -9.55 9.96
N SER A 137 -13.20 -10.77 9.47
CA SER A 137 -12.88 -11.03 8.07
C SER A 137 -14.02 -10.60 7.14
N LYS A 138 -13.73 -9.71 6.20
CA LYS A 138 -14.70 -9.20 5.21
C LYS A 138 -14.57 -9.88 3.84
N TRP A 139 -13.39 -10.38 3.52
CA TRP A 139 -13.14 -11.17 2.33
C TRP A 139 -11.94 -12.09 2.53
N VAL A 140 -11.93 -13.19 1.80
CA VAL A 140 -10.86 -14.20 1.82
C VAL A 140 -10.56 -14.62 0.39
N GLU A 141 -9.29 -14.73 0.06
CA GLU A 141 -8.80 -15.18 -1.23
C GLU A 141 -7.72 -16.24 -1.03
N LEU A 142 -7.83 -17.36 -1.73
CA LEU A 142 -6.78 -18.37 -1.80
C LEU A 142 -5.84 -18.00 -2.95
N LYS A 143 -4.59 -17.72 -2.63
CA LYS A 143 -3.53 -17.47 -3.61
C LYS A 143 -2.73 -18.73 -3.86
N GLU A 144 -2.44 -18.99 -5.14
CA GLU A 144 -1.52 -20.03 -5.58
C GLU A 144 -0.28 -19.40 -6.22
N ARG A 145 0.86 -19.66 -5.61
CA ARG A 145 2.17 -19.40 -6.24
C ARG A 145 2.96 -20.70 -6.17
N ARG A 146 4.04 -20.77 -5.37
CA ARG A 146 4.77 -22.02 -5.08
C ARG A 146 4.04 -22.87 -4.05
N GLN A 147 3.28 -22.25 -3.16
CA GLN A 147 2.42 -22.87 -2.14
C GLN A 147 1.11 -22.13 -2.08
N LYS A 148 0.04 -22.84 -1.71
CA LYS A 148 -1.27 -22.26 -1.45
C LYS A 148 -1.23 -21.49 -0.12
N TYR A 149 -1.73 -20.28 -0.10
CA TYR A 149 -1.86 -19.49 1.13
C TYR A 149 -3.06 -18.57 1.06
N PHE A 150 -3.65 -18.29 2.20
CA PHE A 150 -4.77 -17.39 2.33
C PHE A 150 -4.30 -15.94 2.34
N VAL A 151 -5.08 -15.07 1.73
CA VAL A 151 -5.01 -13.62 1.92
C VAL A 151 -6.41 -13.15 2.29
N ALA A 152 -6.53 -12.42 3.38
CA ALA A 152 -7.81 -11.94 3.86
C ALA A 152 -7.75 -10.47 4.27
N GLY A 153 -8.84 -9.76 4.02
CA GLY A 153 -9.06 -8.42 4.53
C GLY A 153 -9.98 -8.44 5.73
N PHE A 154 -9.57 -7.76 6.78
CA PHE A 154 -10.29 -7.67 8.03
C PHE A 154 -10.67 -6.22 8.32
N GLU A 155 -11.86 -6.00 8.84
CA GLU A 155 -12.29 -4.76 9.44
C GLU A 155 -12.02 -4.79 10.94
N ILE A 156 -11.37 -3.76 11.47
CA ILE A 156 -11.15 -3.62 12.91
C ILE A 156 -12.49 -3.26 13.55
N ILE A 157 -13.00 -4.14 14.39
CA ILE A 157 -14.29 -3.98 15.08
C ILE A 157 -14.10 -3.49 16.51
N ASP A 158 -12.95 -3.74 17.10
CA ASP A 158 -12.58 -3.20 18.42
C ASP A 158 -11.10 -2.87 18.49
N LEU A 159 -10.82 -1.70 19.03
CA LEU A 159 -9.47 -1.20 19.29
C LEU A 159 -9.52 -0.26 20.49
N PRO A 160 -8.83 -0.58 21.59
CA PRO A 160 -8.77 0.28 22.77
C PRO A 160 -8.34 1.71 22.41
N VAL A 161 -8.89 2.69 23.12
CA VAL A 161 -8.66 4.12 22.83
C VAL A 161 -7.17 4.48 22.79
N ASN A 162 -6.39 3.94 23.71
CA ASN A 162 -4.94 4.15 23.78
C ASN A 162 -4.23 3.56 22.56
N ASP A 163 -4.73 2.44 22.04
CA ASP A 163 -4.14 1.73 20.90
C ASP A 163 -4.43 2.42 19.56
N ARG A 164 -5.45 3.28 19.47
CA ARG A 164 -5.71 4.09 18.27
C ARG A 164 -4.58 5.07 17.98
N ASN A 165 -4.05 5.72 19.01
CA ASN A 165 -2.92 6.63 18.85
C ASN A 165 -1.64 5.84 18.51
N THR A 166 -1.45 4.69 19.14
CA THR A 166 -0.34 3.78 18.84
C THR A 166 -0.42 3.28 17.41
N LEU A 167 -1.61 2.90 16.92
CA LEU A 167 -1.83 2.50 15.53
C LEU A 167 -1.49 3.63 14.55
N ARG A 168 -1.93 4.86 14.81
CA ARG A 168 -1.61 6.03 13.96
C ARG A 168 -0.12 6.30 13.90
N ASN A 169 0.55 6.26 15.05
CA ASN A 169 1.99 6.44 15.12
C ASN A 169 2.73 5.33 14.36
N PHE A 170 2.31 4.08 14.52
CA PHE A 170 2.86 2.94 13.79
C PHE A 170 2.68 3.10 12.27
N MET A 171 1.49 3.47 11.82
CA MET A 171 1.24 3.77 10.40
C MET A 171 2.15 4.89 9.88
N SER A 172 2.37 5.94 10.67
CA SER A 172 3.27 7.04 10.30
C SER A 172 4.71 6.57 10.16
N VAL A 173 5.20 5.72 11.07
CA VAL A 173 6.54 5.10 10.98
C VAL A 173 6.67 4.23 9.73
N LEU A 174 5.65 3.45 9.38
CA LEU A 174 5.66 2.62 8.18
C LEU A 174 5.70 3.45 6.89
N LEU A 175 4.96 4.57 6.84
CA LEU A 175 4.95 5.49 5.70
C LEU A 175 6.29 6.22 5.52
N LEU A 176 6.97 6.57 6.61
CA LEU A 176 8.31 7.16 6.59
C LEU A 176 9.35 6.17 6.05
N ASN A 177 9.23 4.89 6.42
CA ASN A 177 10.09 3.82 5.88
C ASN A 177 9.92 3.58 4.37
N GLU A 178 8.76 3.89 3.79
CA GLU A 178 8.56 3.81 2.33
C GLU A 178 9.27 4.93 1.57
N SER A 179 9.53 6.07 2.19
CA SER A 179 10.21 7.22 1.57
C SER A 179 11.74 7.08 1.48
N GLY A 180 12.33 6.03 2.05
CA GLY A 180 13.75 5.71 1.88
C GLY A 180 14.73 6.63 2.63
N GLU A 181 14.28 7.38 3.64
CA GLU A 181 15.10 8.35 4.40
C GLU A 181 15.74 7.79 5.68
N TRP A 182 16.03 6.51 5.74
CA TRP A 182 16.93 6.00 6.79
C TRP A 182 18.37 5.99 6.27
N GLN A 183 19.01 7.16 6.28
CA GLN A 183 20.46 7.20 6.35
C GLN A 183 20.86 6.71 7.75
N THR A 184 21.59 5.61 7.76
CA THR A 184 22.32 5.04 8.88
C THR A 184 22.91 6.13 9.77
N ILE A 185 22.37 6.30 10.97
CA ILE A 185 23.10 6.98 12.03
C ILE A 185 24.08 5.92 12.57
N GLY A 186 25.36 6.08 12.17
CA GLY A 186 26.49 5.30 12.67
C GLY A 186 26.81 5.62 14.13
#